data_52ae0c18cf9802f99abc036cae39bf36
#
_entry.id   52ae0c18cf9802f99abc036cae39bf36
#
_cell.length_a   1.000
_cell.length_b   1.000
_cell.length_c   1.000
_cell.angle_alpha   90.00
_cell.angle_beta   90.00
_cell.angle_gamma   90.00
#
_symmetry.space_group_name_H-M   'P 1'
#
loop_
_entity.id
_entity.type
_entity.pdbx_description
1 polymer ?
#
loop_
_entity_poly.entity_id
_entity_poly.type
_entity_poly.pdbx_seq_one_letter_code
_entity_poly.pdbx_strand_id
1 'polypeptide(L)'
;STQIRGWLWAVLVFPVAEELAFRGFLMGLLGKLLPKRGFKFVTLNNFMTSLLFSIAHFLTRSLTLGLLVFVPSLWLGWVKEKTSSIFLCAAIHVTWNLGFFVAATLA
;
A
#
# COMPACT_ATOMS: atom_id res chain seq x y z
N SER A 1 19.28 15.48 11.43
CA SER A 1 19.63 16.04 10.13
C SER A 1 18.45 15.98 9.17
N THR A 2 18.51 16.76 8.12
CA THR A 2 17.46 16.81 7.10
C THR A 2 17.30 15.46 6.40
N GLN A 3 18.39 14.76 6.17
CA GLN A 3 18.35 13.44 5.52
C GLN A 3 17.65 12.41 6.40
N ILE A 4 17.96 12.40 7.69
CA ILE A 4 17.31 11.47 8.63
C ILE A 4 15.81 11.74 8.71
N ARG A 5 15.41 13.01 8.74
CA ARG A 5 13.98 13.35 8.73
C ARG A 5 13.29 12.85 7.47
N GLY A 6 13.91 13.06 6.31
CA GLY A 6 13.36 12.58 5.05
C GLY A 6 13.20 11.06 5.03
N TRP A 7 14.17 10.34 5.58
CA TRP A 7 14.09 8.88 5.66
C TRP A 7 12.97 8.43 6.58
N LEU A 8 12.81 9.08 7.76
CA LEU A 8 11.73 8.73 8.69
C LEU A 8 10.36 8.92 8.04
N TRP A 9 10.16 10.01 7.30
CA TRP A 9 8.92 10.24 6.58
C TRP A 9 8.69 9.19 5.49
N ALA A 10 9.70 8.95 4.65
CA ALA A 10 9.55 8.06 3.49
C ALA A 10 9.45 6.59 3.89
N VAL A 11 10.17 6.16 4.92
CA VAL A 11 10.25 4.75 5.31
C VAL A 11 9.18 4.38 6.34
N LEU A 12 8.81 5.30 7.22
CA LEU A 12 7.92 5.00 8.35
C LEU A 12 6.58 5.72 8.25
N VAL A 13 6.60 7.06 8.19
CA VAL A 13 5.37 7.84 8.35
C VAL A 13 4.45 7.68 7.15
N PHE A 14 4.94 7.88 5.93
CA PHE A 14 4.10 7.76 4.74
C PHE A 14 3.54 6.36 4.54
N PRO A 15 4.34 5.28 4.63
CA PRO A 15 3.77 3.93 4.49
C PRO A 15 2.70 3.61 5.53
N VAL A 16 2.89 4.01 6.79
CA VAL A 16 1.89 3.78 7.82
C VAL A 16 0.62 4.56 7.52
N ALA A 17 0.75 5.84 7.16
CA ALA A 17 -0.40 6.68 6.82
C ALA A 17 -1.15 6.13 5.60
N GLU A 18 -0.42 5.67 4.59
CA GLU A 18 -1.01 5.08 3.38
C GLU A 18 -1.81 3.82 3.71
N GLU A 19 -1.26 2.94 4.57
CA GLU A 19 -1.99 1.73 4.93
C GLU A 19 -3.21 2.04 5.79
N LEU A 20 -3.13 3.00 6.70
CA LEU A 20 -4.29 3.43 7.46
C LEU A 20 -5.39 3.96 6.54
N ALA A 21 -5.03 4.75 5.54
CA ALA A 21 -5.98 5.33 4.60
C ALA A 21 -6.58 4.27 3.67
N PHE A 22 -5.75 3.41 3.09
CA PHE A 22 -6.20 2.48 2.05
C PHE A 22 -6.70 1.16 2.63
N ARG A 23 -5.95 0.49 3.50
CA ARG A 23 -6.37 -0.79 4.10
C ARG A 23 -7.32 -0.60 5.28
N GLY A 24 -7.22 0.52 5.97
CA GLY A 24 -8.15 0.83 7.04
C GLY A 24 -9.41 1.46 6.51
N PHE A 25 -9.34 2.72 6.08
CA PHE A 25 -10.53 3.50 5.75
C PHE A 25 -11.15 3.09 4.42
N LEU A 26 -10.39 3.16 3.32
CA LEU A 26 -10.96 2.96 1.98
C LEU A 26 -11.43 1.53 1.77
N MET A 27 -10.61 0.55 2.10
CA MET A 27 -10.98 -0.85 1.93
C MET A 27 -12.17 -1.23 2.81
N GLY A 28 -12.25 -0.65 4.01
CA GLY A 28 -13.41 -0.82 4.87
C GLY A 28 -14.68 -0.23 4.27
N LEU A 29 -14.59 0.97 3.70
CA LEU A 29 -15.72 1.61 3.04
C LEU A 29 -16.18 0.83 1.80
N LEU A 30 -15.24 0.45 0.94
CA LEU A 30 -15.56 -0.31 -0.26
C LEU A 30 -16.13 -1.68 0.07
N GLY A 31 -15.73 -2.27 1.19
CA GLY A 31 -16.31 -3.54 1.64
C GLY A 31 -17.81 -3.45 1.93
N LYS A 32 -18.30 -2.26 2.28
CA LYS A 32 -19.73 -2.02 2.50
C LYS A 32 -20.48 -1.71 1.21
N LEU A 33 -19.78 -1.15 0.21
CA LEU A 33 -20.41 -0.66 -1.02
C LEU A 33 -20.34 -1.64 -2.18
N LEU A 34 -19.32 -2.49 -2.23
CA LEU A 34 -19.08 -3.37 -3.37
C LEU A 34 -19.60 -4.78 -3.09
N PRO A 35 -20.05 -5.51 -4.16
CA PRO A 35 -20.39 -6.92 -4.02
C PRO A 35 -19.18 -7.74 -3.57
N LYS A 36 -19.47 -8.76 -2.75
CA LYS A 36 -18.44 -9.70 -2.31
C LYS A 36 -18.18 -10.73 -3.39
N ARG A 37 -17.37 -10.39 -4.36
CA ARG A 37 -16.97 -11.26 -5.46
C ARG A 37 -15.51 -11.01 -5.78
N GLY A 38 -14.93 -11.89 -6.59
CA GLY A 38 -13.55 -11.77 -6.98
C GLY A 38 -13.12 -12.92 -7.86
N PHE A 39 -11.84 -12.96 -8.19
CA PHE A 39 -11.25 -13.99 -9.03
C PHE A 39 -10.01 -14.53 -8.32
N LYS A 40 -10.06 -15.83 -7.97
CA LYS A 40 -8.98 -16.50 -7.23
C LYS A 40 -8.68 -15.79 -5.90
N PHE A 41 -7.49 -15.21 -5.75
CA PHE A 41 -7.05 -14.59 -4.51
C PHE A 41 -7.37 -13.10 -4.44
N VAL A 42 -7.98 -12.53 -5.48
CA VAL A 42 -8.22 -11.09 -5.57
C VAL A 42 -9.71 -10.83 -5.52
N THR A 43 -10.17 -10.19 -4.44
CA THR A 43 -11.54 -9.74 -4.33
C THR A 43 -11.75 -8.45 -5.12
N LEU A 44 -12.99 -8.15 -5.46
CA LEU A 44 -13.32 -6.89 -6.12
C LEU A 44 -12.87 -5.70 -5.27
N ASN A 45 -13.11 -5.77 -3.95
CA ASN A 45 -12.66 -4.73 -3.02
C ASN A 45 -11.15 -4.53 -3.10
N ASN A 46 -10.37 -5.61 -3.02
CA ASN A 46 -8.91 -5.52 -3.08
C ASN A 46 -8.46 -4.95 -4.43
N PHE A 47 -9.06 -5.38 -5.53
CA PHE A 47 -8.74 -4.86 -6.85
C PHE A 47 -9.00 -3.36 -6.94
N MET A 48 -10.18 -2.91 -6.49
CA MET A 48 -10.53 -1.48 -6.55
C MET A 48 -9.67 -0.64 -5.61
N THR A 49 -9.41 -1.13 -4.40
CA THR A 49 -8.53 -0.44 -3.45
C THR A 49 -7.13 -0.29 -4.06
N SER A 50 -6.61 -1.34 -4.65
CA SER A 50 -5.28 -1.32 -5.25
C SER A 50 -5.21 -0.44 -6.50
N LEU A 51 -6.29 -0.42 -7.29
CA LEU A 51 -6.38 0.48 -8.44
C LEU A 51 -6.31 1.93 -8.00
N LEU A 52 -7.07 2.30 -6.97
CA LEU A 52 -7.06 3.65 -6.42
C LEU A 52 -5.70 4.00 -5.81
N PHE A 53 -5.07 3.04 -5.14
CA PHE A 53 -3.72 3.21 -4.60
C PHE A 53 -2.71 3.51 -5.72
N SER A 54 -2.80 2.77 -6.82
CA SER A 54 -1.95 2.99 -8.01
C SER A 54 -2.20 4.36 -8.64
N ILE A 55 -3.47 4.74 -8.79
CA ILE A 55 -3.82 6.05 -9.35
C ILE A 55 -3.27 7.17 -8.48
N ALA A 56 -3.37 7.04 -7.16
CA ALA A 56 -2.81 8.03 -6.23
C ALA A 56 -1.30 8.19 -6.43
N HIS A 57 -0.58 7.09 -6.61
CA HIS A 57 0.86 7.15 -6.86
C HIS A 57 1.18 7.73 -8.24
N PHE A 58 0.38 7.40 -9.25
CA PHE A 58 0.52 8.00 -10.57
C PHE A 58 0.37 9.52 -10.51
N LEU A 59 -0.67 10.00 -9.83
CA LEU A 59 -0.97 11.43 -9.77
C LEU A 59 0.02 12.22 -8.90
N THR A 60 0.54 11.62 -7.82
CA THR A 60 1.40 12.33 -6.88
C THR A 60 2.88 12.10 -7.11
N ARG A 61 3.25 11.05 -7.85
CA ARG A 61 4.66 10.70 -8.06
C ARG A 61 4.98 10.50 -9.53
N SER A 62 4.69 9.30 -10.08
CA SER A 62 5.00 9.02 -11.48
C SER A 62 4.14 7.88 -12.00
N LEU A 63 4.03 7.78 -13.34
CA LEU A 63 3.36 6.66 -13.98
C LEU A 63 4.05 5.34 -13.63
N THR A 64 5.39 5.33 -13.64
CA THR A 64 6.15 4.12 -13.32
C THR A 64 5.82 3.60 -11.94
N LEU A 65 5.83 4.47 -10.91
CA LEU A 65 5.47 4.06 -9.56
C LEU A 65 4.02 3.62 -9.45
N GLY A 66 3.11 4.33 -10.14
CA GLY A 66 1.71 3.92 -10.17
C GLY A 66 1.53 2.50 -10.66
N LEU A 67 2.25 2.12 -11.73
CA LEU A 67 2.19 0.77 -12.26
C LEU A 67 2.86 -0.25 -11.34
N LEU A 68 4.02 0.12 -10.78
CA LEU A 68 4.81 -0.81 -9.95
C LEU A 68 4.15 -1.12 -8.61
N VAL A 69 3.41 -0.18 -8.01
CA VAL A 69 2.80 -0.41 -6.69
C VAL A 69 1.53 -1.25 -6.76
N PHE A 70 0.98 -1.48 -7.94
CA PHE A 70 -0.30 -2.17 -8.08
C PHE A 70 -0.22 -3.61 -7.53
N VAL A 71 0.76 -4.39 -7.98
CA VAL A 71 0.91 -5.79 -7.55
C VAL A 71 1.23 -5.89 -6.05
N PRO A 72 2.20 -5.16 -5.50
CA PRO A 72 2.38 -5.15 -4.04
C PRO A 72 1.13 -4.74 -3.27
N SER A 73 0.34 -3.81 -3.80
CA SER A 73 -0.90 -3.40 -3.16
C SER A 73 -1.92 -4.54 -3.12
N LEU A 74 -2.03 -5.31 -4.20
CA LEU A 74 -2.89 -6.50 -4.22
C LEU A 74 -2.50 -7.49 -3.12
N TRP A 75 -1.20 -7.68 -2.93
CA TRP A 75 -0.73 -8.58 -1.90
C TRP A 75 -1.04 -8.04 -0.50
N LEU A 76 -0.83 -6.75 -0.25
CA LEU A 76 -1.18 -6.14 1.03
C LEU A 76 -2.69 -6.23 1.30
N GLY A 77 -3.50 -6.03 0.27
CA GLY A 77 -4.95 -6.19 0.40
C GLY A 77 -5.33 -7.63 0.75
N TRP A 78 -4.65 -8.61 0.14
CA TRP A 78 -4.85 -10.02 0.47
C TRP A 78 -4.48 -10.30 1.93
N VAL A 79 -3.34 -9.78 2.40
CA VAL A 79 -2.92 -9.90 3.79
C VAL A 79 -3.97 -9.30 4.72
N LYS A 80 -4.50 -8.10 4.38
CA LYS A 80 -5.53 -7.46 5.19
C LYS A 80 -6.79 -8.31 5.28
N GLU A 81 -7.21 -8.89 4.16
CA GLU A 81 -8.41 -9.72 4.14
C GLU A 81 -8.23 -11.01 4.93
N LYS A 82 -7.04 -11.59 4.92
CA LYS A 82 -6.75 -12.85 5.63
C LYS A 82 -6.52 -12.64 7.12
N THR A 83 -5.93 -11.53 7.52
CA THR A 83 -5.50 -11.31 8.91
C THR A 83 -6.31 -10.26 9.64
N SER A 84 -7.05 -9.42 8.93
CA SER A 84 -7.74 -8.25 9.47
C SER A 84 -6.80 -7.30 10.21
N SER A 85 -5.51 -7.32 9.89
CA SER A 85 -4.49 -6.56 10.61
C SER A 85 -3.92 -5.44 9.73
N ILE A 86 -4.31 -4.21 10.02
CA ILE A 86 -3.71 -3.01 9.41
C ILE A 86 -2.25 -2.89 9.86
N PHE A 87 -1.98 -3.25 11.11
CA PHE A 87 -0.63 -3.21 11.65
C PHE A 87 0.32 -4.08 10.84
N LEU A 88 -0.09 -5.30 10.50
CA LEU A 88 0.73 -6.20 9.71
C LEU A 88 0.98 -5.64 8.31
N CYS A 89 -0.05 -5.07 7.67
CA CYS A 89 0.12 -4.43 6.37
C CYS A 89 1.10 -3.26 6.44
N ALA A 90 0.98 -2.43 7.48
CA ALA A 90 1.89 -1.31 7.67
C ALA A 90 3.32 -1.78 7.91
N ALA A 91 3.51 -2.84 8.70
CA ALA A 91 4.83 -3.40 8.98
C ALA A 91 5.50 -3.93 7.71
N ILE A 92 4.75 -4.64 6.87
CA ILE A 92 5.25 -5.14 5.59
C ILE A 92 5.62 -3.97 4.67
N HIS A 93 4.76 -2.95 4.58
CA HIS A 93 4.99 -1.80 3.72
C HIS A 93 6.23 -1.01 4.17
N VAL A 94 6.40 -0.82 5.47
CA VAL A 94 7.60 -0.17 6.02
C VAL A 94 8.85 -0.98 5.67
N THR A 95 8.79 -2.30 5.80
CA THR A 95 9.91 -3.18 5.49
C THR A 95 10.29 -3.06 4.00
N TRP A 96 9.32 -3.03 3.11
CA TRP A 96 9.59 -2.84 1.67
C TRP A 96 10.24 -1.50 1.38
N ASN A 97 9.74 -0.42 1.97
CA ASN A 97 10.29 0.90 1.74
C ASN A 97 11.70 1.01 2.31
N LEU A 98 11.95 0.39 3.46
CA LEU A 98 13.29 0.35 4.03
C LEU A 98 14.25 -0.41 3.11
N GLY A 99 13.84 -1.56 2.62
CA GLY A 99 14.64 -2.36 1.69
C GLY A 99 14.95 -1.59 0.41
N PHE A 100 13.95 -0.92 -0.14
CA PHE A 100 14.13 -0.09 -1.34
C PHE A 100 15.15 1.05 -1.08
N PHE A 101 15.03 1.73 0.06
CA PHE A 101 15.94 2.81 0.42
C PHE A 101 17.37 2.31 0.59
N VAL A 102 17.54 1.18 1.28
CA VAL A 102 18.87 0.59 1.47
C VAL A 102 19.48 0.21 0.11
N ALA A 103 18.70 -0.44 -0.74
CA ALA A 103 19.19 -0.82 -2.08
C ALA A 103 19.56 0.39 -2.91
N ALA A 104 18.75 1.45 -2.88
CA ALA A 104 19.05 2.68 -3.61
C ALA A 104 20.30 3.38 -3.09
N THR A 105 20.56 3.30 -1.79
CA THR A 105 21.75 3.90 -1.17
C THR A 105 23.03 3.13 -1.55
N LEU A 106 22.93 1.82 -1.70
CA LEU A 106 24.06 0.96 -2.04
C LEU A 106 24.36 0.92 -3.54
N ALA A 107 23.42 1.34 -4.36
CA ALA A 107 23.56 1.30 -5.83
C ALA A 107 24.48 2.37 -6.41
#